data_bf9ff27e206ae4f4a62e250d6aef2078
#
_entry.id   bf9ff27e206ae4f4a62e250d6aef2078
#
_cell.length_a   1.000
_cell.length_b   1.000
_cell.length_c   1.000
_cell.angle_alpha   90.00
_cell.angle_beta   90.00
_cell.angle_gamma   90.00
#
_symmetry.space_group_name_H-M   'P 1'
#
loop_
_entity.id
_entity.type
_entity.pdbx_description
1 polymer ?
#
loop_
_entity_poly.entity_id
_entity_poly.type
_entity_poly.pdbx_seq_one_letter_code
_entity_poly.pdbx_strand_id
1 'polypeptide(L)'
;MHTGTKLTDEEREFVQSLAEQLPPVIARKKVSRFLGGIVAPQTLSNADYKDEGPEVAYMVGRSVAYFTIPLLEWIVKNLGVTKLERLNRTKRLNLMD
;
A
#
# COMPACT_ATOMS: atom_id res chain seq x y z
N MET A 1 -12.74 -13.93 -7.41
CA MET A 1 -12.58 -13.40 -7.58
C MET A 1 -12.75 -12.36 -7.32
N HIS A 2 -12.72 -11.86 -7.15
CA HIS A 2 -12.90 -11.00 -6.97
C HIS A 2 -13.02 -10.12 -7.48
N THR A 3 -13.02 -9.85 -7.48
CA THR A 3 -13.42 -9.39 -8.23
C THR A 3 -13.70 -8.13 -8.23
N GLY A 4 -14.23 -7.64 -8.35
CA GLY A 4 -14.59 -6.39 -8.40
C GLY A 4 -13.62 -5.37 -8.29
N THR A 5 -12.52 -5.66 -7.90
CA THR A 5 -11.56 -4.67 -7.64
C THR A 5 -10.60 -4.58 -8.74
N LYS A 6 -11.00 -3.94 -9.75
CA LYS A 6 -10.16 -3.78 -10.87
C LYS A 6 -9.37 -2.50 -10.72
N LEU A 7 -8.07 -2.60 -10.71
CA LEU A 7 -7.23 -1.44 -10.55
C LEU A 7 -7.17 -0.64 -11.85
N THR A 8 -7.09 0.68 -11.71
CA THR A 8 -6.83 1.52 -12.87
C THR A 8 -5.39 1.33 -13.32
N ASP A 9 -5.07 1.88 -14.47
CA ASP A 9 -3.70 1.78 -14.96
C ASP A 9 -2.72 2.45 -14.01
N GLU A 10 -3.08 3.61 -13.47
CA GLU A 10 -2.24 4.30 -12.51
C GLU A 10 -2.02 3.46 -11.26
N GLU A 11 -3.08 2.86 -10.76
CA GLU A 11 -3.01 2.07 -9.56
C GLU A 11 -2.17 0.82 -9.79
N ARG A 12 -2.33 0.20 -10.94
CA ARG A 12 -1.56 -0.99 -11.26
C ARG A 12 -0.09 -0.65 -11.39
N GLU A 13 0.21 0.48 -12.00
CA GLU A 13 1.59 0.91 -12.14
C GLU A 13 2.22 1.15 -10.76
N PHE A 14 1.46 1.78 -9.87
CA PHE A 14 1.92 2.02 -8.52
C PHE A 14 2.25 0.70 -7.81
N VAL A 15 1.34 -0.26 -7.88
CA VAL A 15 1.54 -1.54 -7.22
C VAL A 15 2.74 -2.27 -7.81
N GLN A 16 2.84 -2.31 -9.12
CA GLN A 16 3.93 -3.03 -9.74
C GLN A 16 5.29 -2.39 -9.48
N SER A 17 5.34 -1.08 -9.53
CA SER A 17 6.59 -0.38 -9.29
C SER A 17 7.12 -0.65 -7.89
N LEU A 18 6.22 -0.62 -6.93
CA LEU A 18 6.65 -0.88 -5.56
C LEU A 18 6.95 -2.35 -5.33
N ALA A 19 6.15 -3.23 -5.91
CA ALA A 19 6.35 -4.65 -5.69
C ALA A 19 7.73 -5.09 -6.16
N GLU A 20 8.25 -4.48 -7.20
CA GLU A 20 9.56 -4.82 -7.72
C GLU A 20 10.68 -4.44 -6.77
N GLN A 21 10.43 -3.47 -5.91
CA GLN A 21 11.44 -2.96 -5.00
C GLN A 21 11.32 -3.51 -3.59
N LEU A 22 10.26 -4.23 -3.31
CA LEU A 22 9.95 -4.66 -1.95
C LEU A 22 10.11 -6.16 -1.82
N PRO A 23 10.36 -6.64 -0.61
CA PRO A 23 10.36 -8.09 -0.39
C PRO A 23 8.97 -8.65 -0.67
N PRO A 24 8.88 -9.92 -1.00
CA PRO A 24 7.57 -10.51 -1.30
C PRO A 24 6.64 -10.59 -0.10
N VAL A 25 7.18 -10.54 1.11
CA VAL A 25 6.40 -10.60 2.33
C VAL A 25 6.92 -9.54 3.28
N ILE A 26 6.02 -8.82 3.92
CA ILE A 26 6.40 -7.75 4.83
C ILE A 26 5.69 -7.92 6.16
N ALA A 27 6.46 -7.92 7.25
CA ALA A 27 5.88 -8.01 8.57
C ALA A 27 5.14 -6.71 8.89
N ARG A 28 4.01 -6.84 9.59
CA ARG A 28 3.21 -5.67 9.93
C ARG A 28 4.04 -4.61 10.65
N LYS A 29 4.88 -5.04 11.57
CA LYS A 29 5.66 -4.08 12.35
C LYS A 29 6.71 -3.34 11.53
N LYS A 30 6.96 -3.79 10.31
CA LYS A 30 7.95 -3.17 9.45
C LYS A 30 7.34 -2.40 8.27
N VAL A 31 6.02 -2.40 8.15
CA VAL A 31 5.42 -1.79 6.96
C VAL A 31 5.76 -0.32 6.81
N SER A 32 5.77 0.41 7.92
CA SER A 32 6.06 1.83 7.83
C SER A 32 7.43 2.07 7.25
N ARG A 33 8.39 1.27 7.67
CA ARG A 33 9.76 1.39 7.21
C ARG A 33 9.89 1.05 5.73
N PHE A 34 9.32 -0.08 5.33
CA PHE A 34 9.45 -0.51 3.94
C PHE A 34 8.67 0.37 2.98
N LEU A 35 7.58 0.97 3.45
CA LEU A 35 6.73 1.77 2.60
C LEU A 35 6.92 3.27 2.80
N GLY A 36 8.04 3.64 3.44
CA GLY A 36 8.37 5.05 3.56
C GLY A 36 7.38 5.87 4.38
N GLY A 37 6.70 5.22 5.32
CA GLY A 37 5.78 5.94 6.18
C GLY A 37 4.39 6.13 5.63
N ILE A 38 4.10 5.51 4.48
CA ILE A 38 2.78 5.68 3.86
C ILE A 38 1.68 5.09 4.73
N VAL A 39 1.95 3.99 5.39
CA VAL A 39 0.96 3.35 6.23
C VAL A 39 1.63 2.90 7.51
N ALA A 40 0.91 3.02 8.61
CA ALA A 40 1.45 2.66 9.92
C ALA A 40 0.97 1.25 10.30
N PRO A 41 1.77 0.55 11.12
CA PRO A 41 1.33 -0.76 11.60
C PRO A 41 0.00 -0.71 12.33
N GLN A 42 -0.24 0.37 13.07
CA GLN A 42 -1.47 0.49 13.82
C GLN A 42 -2.68 0.55 12.90
N THR A 43 -2.52 1.20 11.76
CA THR A 43 -3.60 1.26 10.78
C THR A 43 -3.99 -0.14 10.32
N LEU A 44 -2.98 -0.96 10.04
CA LEU A 44 -3.23 -2.32 9.59
C LEU A 44 -3.79 -3.18 10.71
N SER A 45 -3.30 -2.97 11.92
CA SER A 45 -3.80 -3.72 13.06
C SER A 45 -5.27 -3.43 13.28
N ASN A 46 -5.65 -2.16 13.20
CA ASN A 46 -7.05 -1.78 13.37
C ASN A 46 -7.93 -2.38 12.28
N ALA A 47 -7.44 -2.36 11.06
CA ALA A 47 -8.19 -2.92 9.94
C ALA A 47 -8.36 -4.42 10.11
N ASP A 48 -7.30 -5.12 10.51
CA ASP A 48 -7.39 -6.56 10.71
C ASP A 48 -8.35 -6.90 11.83
N TYR A 49 -8.36 -6.07 12.87
CA TYR A 49 -9.27 -6.31 13.98
C TYR A 49 -10.72 -6.25 13.51
N LYS A 50 -10.99 -5.41 12.53
CA LYS A 50 -12.34 -5.31 11.97
C LYS A 50 -12.57 -6.24 10.80
N ASP A 51 -11.59 -7.10 10.51
CA ASP A 51 -11.66 -8.01 9.38
C ASP A 51 -11.75 -7.26 8.06
N GLU A 52 -11.06 -6.14 7.99
CA GLU A 52 -11.04 -5.29 6.81
C GLU A 52 -9.64 -5.03 6.31
N GLY A 53 -8.68 -5.81 6.75
CA GLY A 53 -7.30 -5.64 6.33
C GLY A 53 -7.00 -6.27 4.99
N PRO A 54 -5.71 -6.31 4.62
CA PRO A 54 -5.32 -6.95 3.37
C PRO A 54 -5.78 -8.40 3.32
N GLU A 55 -6.10 -8.85 2.12
CA GLU A 55 -6.70 -10.17 1.94
C GLU A 55 -5.82 -11.30 2.40
N VAL A 56 -4.53 -11.18 2.19
CA VAL A 56 -3.63 -12.28 2.50
C VAL A 56 -2.71 -11.88 3.63
N ALA A 57 -2.94 -12.46 4.78
CA ALA A 57 -2.15 -12.19 5.97
C ALA A 57 -1.83 -13.52 6.65
N TYR A 58 -0.65 -13.60 7.20
CA TYR A 58 -0.18 -14.80 7.86
C TYR A 58 0.35 -14.46 9.23
N MET A 59 0.19 -15.40 10.13
CA MET A 59 0.85 -15.33 11.42
C MET A 59 2.14 -16.12 11.29
N VAL A 60 3.26 -15.44 11.42
CA VAL A 60 4.56 -16.09 11.35
C VAL A 60 5.20 -15.93 12.71
N GLY A 61 5.18 -17.02 13.48
CA GLY A 61 5.57 -16.92 14.87
C GLY A 61 4.59 -16.02 15.59
N ARG A 62 5.08 -14.92 16.10
CA ARG A 62 4.22 -13.94 16.78
C ARG A 62 3.95 -12.70 15.97
N SER A 63 4.39 -12.72 14.71
CA SER A 63 4.26 -11.55 13.87
C SER A 63 3.21 -11.80 12.82
N VAL A 64 2.45 -10.76 12.53
CA VAL A 64 1.56 -10.80 11.38
C VAL A 64 2.35 -10.31 10.18
N ALA A 65 2.21 -11.00 9.07
CA ALA A 65 2.90 -10.63 7.84
C ALA A 65 1.94 -10.64 6.68
N TYR A 66 2.20 -9.80 5.70
CA TYR A 66 1.35 -9.69 4.53
C TYR A 66 2.16 -9.98 3.29
N PHE A 67 1.53 -10.61 2.31
CA PHE A 67 2.13 -10.68 0.99
C PHE A 67 2.08 -9.29 0.41
N THR A 68 3.15 -8.92 -0.27
CA THR A 68 3.35 -7.53 -0.67
C THR A 68 2.30 -7.04 -1.65
N ILE A 69 1.99 -7.82 -2.67
CA ILE A 69 1.03 -7.36 -3.67
C ILE A 69 -0.36 -7.16 -3.07
N PRO A 70 -0.92 -8.10 -2.33
CA PRO A 70 -2.20 -7.85 -1.68
C PRO A 70 -2.17 -6.66 -0.73
N LEU A 71 -1.05 -6.45 -0.04
CA LEU A 71 -0.91 -5.30 0.83
C LEU A 71 -0.98 -4.00 0.04
N LEU A 72 -0.26 -3.94 -1.08
CA LEU A 72 -0.27 -2.74 -1.90
C LEU A 72 -1.64 -2.49 -2.51
N GLU A 73 -2.32 -3.55 -2.91
CA GLU A 73 -3.67 -3.41 -3.43
C GLU A 73 -4.62 -2.89 -2.36
N TRP A 74 -4.43 -3.33 -1.14
CA TRP A 74 -5.23 -2.84 -0.03
C TRP A 74 -5.00 -1.34 0.18
N ILE A 75 -3.75 -0.91 0.09
CA ILE A 75 -3.41 0.51 0.23
C ILE A 75 -4.11 1.33 -0.85
N VAL A 76 -4.04 0.88 -2.08
CA VAL A 76 -4.68 1.56 -3.19
C VAL A 76 -6.17 1.68 -2.95
N LYS A 77 -6.77 0.60 -2.50
CA LYS A 77 -8.21 0.54 -2.34
C LYS A 77 -8.70 1.38 -1.17
N ASN A 78 -7.95 1.40 -0.09
CA ASN A 78 -8.42 2.03 1.14
C ASN A 78 -7.90 3.43 1.37
N LEU A 79 -6.69 3.72 0.90
CA LEU A 79 -6.12 5.05 1.06
C LEU A 79 -6.24 5.88 -0.20
N GLY A 80 -6.35 5.19 -1.34
CA GLY A 80 -6.42 5.90 -2.60
C GLY A 80 -5.04 6.27 -3.10
N VAL A 81 -4.85 6.17 -4.40
CA VAL A 81 -3.60 6.53 -5.05
C VAL A 81 -3.92 7.31 -6.31
N THR A 82 -3.39 8.50 -6.39
CA THR A 82 -3.61 9.35 -7.54
C THR A 82 -2.27 9.92 -7.97
N LYS A 83 -1.97 9.78 -9.23
CA LYS A 83 -0.73 10.31 -9.75
C LYS A 83 -0.87 11.81 -9.92
N LEU A 84 0.07 12.56 -9.34
CA LEU A 84 0.03 14.00 -9.48
C LEU A 84 0.48 14.38 -10.88
N GLU A 85 -0.24 15.32 -11.45
CA GLU A 85 0.12 15.80 -12.77
C GLU A 85 1.07 16.96 -12.65
N ARG A 86 2.15 16.90 -13.41
CA ARG A 86 3.18 17.92 -13.33
C ARG A 86 3.21 18.71 -14.61
N LEU A 87 2.11 19.37 -14.91
CA LEU A 87 2.00 20.10 -16.14
C LEU A 87 2.88 21.36 -16.17
N ASN A 88 3.07 21.93 -15.01
CA ASN A 88 3.82 23.18 -14.91
C ASN A 88 4.78 23.10 -13.77
N ARG A 89 6.06 23.09 -14.08
CA ARG A 89 7.07 22.93 -13.06
C ARG A 89 7.12 24.07 -12.07
N THR A 90 6.91 25.26 -12.53
CA THR A 90 6.92 26.42 -11.66
C THR A 90 5.81 26.29 -10.63
N LYS A 91 4.66 25.89 -11.09
CA LYS A 91 3.57 25.69 -10.18
C LYS A 91 3.84 24.61 -9.18
N ARG A 92 4.48 23.55 -9.64
CA ARG A 92 4.78 22.46 -8.75
C ARG A 92 5.65 22.89 -7.58
N LEU A 93 6.55 23.81 -7.82
CA LEU A 93 7.40 24.30 -6.75
C LEU A 93 6.59 24.92 -5.63
N ASN A 94 5.51 25.55 -5.99
CA ASN A 94 4.65 26.16 -4.98
C ASN A 94 3.99 25.12 -4.11
N LEU A 95 3.78 23.96 -4.65
CA LEU A 95 3.14 22.90 -3.90
C LEU A 95 4.06 22.28 -2.87
N MET A 96 5.32 22.51 -3.02
CA MET A 96 6.28 21.88 -2.12
C MET A 96 6.37 22.52 -0.76
N ASP A 97 5.73 23.57 -0.55
CA ASP A 97 5.82 24.27 0.76
C ASP A 97 5.20 23.57 1.89
#